data_0e9baf3d3520b14aaba3aabaf61b94c0
#
_entry.id   0e9baf3d3520b14aaba3aabaf61b94c0
#
_cell.length_a   1.000
_cell.length_b   1.000
_cell.length_c   1.000
_cell.angle_alpha   90.00
_cell.angle_beta   90.00
_cell.angle_gamma   90.00
#
_symmetry.space_group_name_H-M   'P 1'
#
loop_
_entity.id
_entity.type
_entity.pdbx_description
1 polymer ?
#
loop_
_entity_poly.entity_id
_entity_poly.type
_entity_poly.pdbx_seq_one_letter_code
_entity_poly.pdbx_strand_id
1 'polypeptide(L)'
;MINKMIKEKMVQKLDYDNIPNFKYIMPNFRNLEYDPDNEYSVPYTWGTVGIIYDETMIDIPPEEIDWDILWNEDYLDNILMFDNPRDAFAIAEIKNGFSLNTEDSDELIKAAEDLKAQKRIVQAYVMDEIFDKMGAGDALIAPYYAGDALTIMDENDSLNFVVPKSGTNLFVDAMCIPTSSKQKEAAEMYINFMCEPDIAYANIDYICYSTPNSAAYDKLDEDVRTNPVSYPDQDFIGEKTTVFVNLSDEANLQMQTLWTEMKSAEDENANTWIMPVFLIACIVFMIAVQVRRYIKSKKDIF
;
A
#
# COMPACT_ATOMS: atom_id res chain seq x y z
N MET A 1 -9.23 -9.14 4.18
CA MET A 1 -9.10 -10.31 3.23
C MET A 1 -9.38 -11.63 3.93
N ILE A 2 -8.69 -12.00 5.01
CA ILE A 2 -8.81 -13.32 5.71
C ILE A 2 -10.27 -13.62 6.07
N ASN A 3 -10.99 -12.71 6.72
CA ASN A 3 -12.41 -12.90 7.07
C ASN A 3 -13.29 -13.27 5.85
N LYS A 4 -13.07 -12.61 4.70
CA LYS A 4 -13.76 -12.93 3.45
C LYS A 4 -13.43 -14.36 2.98
N MET A 5 -12.15 -14.76 3.01
CA MET A 5 -11.75 -16.12 2.63
C MET A 5 -12.34 -17.19 3.56
N ILE A 6 -12.50 -16.89 4.86
CA ILE A 6 -13.18 -17.76 5.82
C ILE A 6 -14.67 -17.89 5.47
N LYS A 7 -15.37 -16.77 5.27
CA LYS A 7 -16.80 -16.75 4.89
C LYS A 7 -17.07 -17.50 3.58
N GLU A 8 -16.19 -17.36 2.61
CA GLU A 8 -16.28 -18.02 1.30
C GLU A 8 -15.73 -19.45 1.32
N LYS A 9 -15.29 -19.97 2.47
CA LYS A 9 -14.73 -21.31 2.65
C LYS A 9 -13.51 -21.59 1.75
N MET A 10 -12.69 -20.59 1.53
CA MET A 10 -11.49 -20.67 0.71
C MET A 10 -10.26 -21.17 1.47
N VAL A 11 -10.29 -21.15 2.81
CA VAL A 11 -9.21 -21.56 3.70
C VAL A 11 -9.63 -22.74 4.59
N GLN A 12 -8.66 -23.57 4.98
CA GLN A 12 -8.84 -24.75 5.86
C GLN A 12 -8.64 -24.35 7.31
N LYS A 13 -9.36 -25.00 8.23
CA LYS A 13 -9.05 -24.93 9.67
C LYS A 13 -7.67 -25.52 9.94
N LEU A 14 -6.91 -24.89 10.81
CA LEU A 14 -5.59 -25.32 11.24
C LEU A 14 -5.70 -26.35 12.36
N ASP A 15 -4.73 -27.28 12.41
CA ASP A 15 -4.50 -28.18 13.52
C ASP A 15 -3.28 -27.68 14.32
N TYR A 16 -3.53 -27.09 15.47
CA TYR A 16 -2.49 -26.50 16.31
C TYR A 16 -1.58 -27.52 17.01
N ASP A 17 -1.92 -28.82 16.99
CA ASP A 17 -0.98 -29.88 17.41
C ASP A 17 0.23 -29.90 16.44
N ASN A 18 0.05 -29.51 15.19
CA ASN A 18 1.12 -29.37 14.19
C ASN A 18 1.82 -28.00 14.24
N ILE A 19 1.32 -27.04 15.05
CA ILE A 19 1.84 -25.67 15.13
C ILE A 19 2.17 -25.30 16.60
N PRO A 20 2.98 -26.08 17.33
CA PRO A 20 3.26 -25.82 18.74
C PRO A 20 3.98 -24.49 19.00
N ASN A 21 4.64 -23.90 18.00
CA ASN A 21 5.30 -22.60 18.11
C ASN A 21 4.33 -21.41 18.09
N PHE A 22 3.02 -21.61 17.83
CA PHE A 22 1.99 -20.60 18.02
C PHE A 22 1.99 -19.98 19.43
N LYS A 23 2.50 -20.73 20.41
CA LYS A 23 2.67 -20.23 21.79
C LYS A 23 3.50 -18.95 21.90
N TYR A 24 4.37 -18.67 20.91
CA TYR A 24 5.21 -17.46 20.88
C TYR A 24 4.48 -16.25 20.29
N ILE A 25 3.33 -16.42 19.63
CA ILE A 25 2.54 -15.28 19.16
C ILE A 25 2.02 -14.50 20.36
N MET A 26 2.29 -13.20 20.39
CA MET A 26 1.89 -12.29 21.46
C MET A 26 0.36 -12.25 21.62
N PRO A 27 -0.18 -12.15 22.85
CA PRO A 27 -1.62 -12.19 23.10
C PRO A 27 -2.44 -11.14 22.34
N ASN A 28 -1.90 -9.94 22.14
CA ASN A 28 -2.55 -8.85 21.42
C ASN A 28 -2.68 -9.08 19.90
N PHE A 29 -1.97 -10.06 19.35
CA PHE A 29 -2.10 -10.48 17.95
C PHE A 29 -2.90 -11.78 17.79
N ARG A 30 -3.46 -12.34 18.87
CA ARG A 30 -4.33 -13.50 18.83
C ARG A 30 -5.79 -13.04 18.84
N ASN A 31 -6.67 -13.90 18.32
CA ASN A 31 -8.13 -13.72 18.36
C ASN A 31 -8.57 -12.37 17.75
N LEU A 32 -7.90 -11.97 16.67
CA LEU A 32 -8.25 -10.75 15.96
C LEU A 32 -9.60 -10.89 15.26
N GLU A 33 -10.30 -9.79 15.06
CA GLU A 33 -11.68 -9.77 14.55
C GLU A 33 -11.87 -10.56 13.24
N TYR A 34 -10.84 -10.63 12.41
CA TYR A 34 -10.92 -11.38 11.16
C TYR A 34 -10.90 -12.91 11.34
N ASP A 35 -10.43 -13.43 12.48
CA ASP A 35 -10.37 -14.85 12.86
C ASP A 35 -10.41 -14.98 14.40
N PRO A 36 -11.58 -14.74 15.05
CA PRO A 36 -11.67 -14.55 16.51
C PRO A 36 -11.25 -15.75 17.35
N ASP A 37 -11.28 -16.93 16.76
CA ASP A 37 -10.89 -18.18 17.44
C ASP A 37 -9.52 -18.69 17.00
N ASN A 38 -8.80 -17.96 16.13
CA ASN A 38 -7.58 -18.38 15.44
C ASN A 38 -7.69 -19.76 14.79
N GLU A 39 -8.86 -20.08 14.22
CA GLU A 39 -9.07 -21.41 13.63
C GLU A 39 -8.43 -21.55 12.24
N TYR A 40 -8.12 -20.44 11.53
CA TYR A 40 -7.77 -20.46 10.12
C TYR A 40 -6.44 -19.78 9.79
N SER A 41 -5.89 -19.01 10.72
CA SER A 41 -4.74 -18.16 10.43
C SER A 41 -3.76 -18.05 11.60
N VAL A 42 -2.49 -17.86 11.28
CA VAL A 42 -1.41 -17.57 12.25
C VAL A 42 -0.79 -16.23 11.88
N PRO A 43 -0.80 -15.22 12.77
CA PRO A 43 -0.13 -13.95 12.56
C PRO A 43 1.35 -14.12 12.21
N TYR A 44 1.83 -13.34 11.24
CA TYR A 44 3.17 -13.45 10.68
C TYR A 44 4.00 -12.18 10.86
N THR A 45 3.47 -11.05 10.38
CA THR A 45 4.03 -9.72 10.53
C THR A 45 2.94 -8.73 10.90
N TRP A 46 3.33 -7.54 11.33
CA TRP A 46 2.43 -6.42 11.51
C TRP A 46 3.15 -5.10 11.24
N GLY A 47 2.42 -4.04 11.10
CA GLY A 47 2.96 -2.71 10.92
C GLY A 47 1.87 -1.64 10.79
N THR A 48 2.31 -0.42 10.55
CA THR A 48 1.45 0.72 10.27
C THR A 48 1.66 1.22 8.84
N VAL A 49 0.70 1.95 8.33
CA VAL A 49 0.85 2.75 7.11
C VAL A 49 1.28 4.15 7.52
N GLY A 50 2.21 4.74 6.78
CA GLY A 50 2.65 6.10 7.00
C GLY A 50 3.06 6.78 5.71
N ILE A 51 3.80 7.86 5.82
CA ILE A 51 4.28 8.65 4.69
C ILE A 51 5.80 8.55 4.65
N ILE A 52 6.34 8.00 3.55
CA ILE A 52 7.75 8.11 3.19
C ILE A 52 7.94 9.38 2.36
N TYR A 53 8.98 10.16 2.66
CA TYR A 53 9.22 11.44 2.00
C TYR A 53 10.70 11.77 1.95
N ASP A 54 11.10 12.59 0.97
CA ASP A 54 12.47 13.12 0.85
C ASP A 54 12.63 14.34 1.78
N GLU A 55 13.32 14.17 2.90
CA GLU A 55 13.54 15.23 3.91
C GLU A 55 14.43 16.36 3.43
N THR A 56 15.18 16.16 2.34
CA THR A 56 16.03 17.21 1.75
C THR A 56 15.25 18.15 0.84
N MET A 57 14.09 17.73 0.39
CA MET A 57 13.21 18.46 -0.53
C MET A 57 11.93 18.98 0.13
N ILE A 58 11.57 18.41 1.28
CA ILE A 58 10.35 18.76 2.03
C ILE A 58 10.75 19.44 3.33
N ASP A 59 10.63 20.76 3.34
CA ASP A 59 10.96 21.62 4.50
C ASP A 59 9.75 21.77 5.44
N ILE A 60 9.24 20.63 5.93
CA ILE A 60 8.14 20.56 6.91
C ILE A 60 8.61 19.69 8.07
N PRO A 61 8.48 20.15 9.33
CA PRO A 61 8.80 19.33 10.49
C PRO A 61 8.02 18.01 10.48
N PRO A 62 8.64 16.86 10.79
CA PRO A 62 7.97 15.55 10.73
C PRO A 62 6.65 15.49 11.51
N GLU A 63 6.58 16.17 12.66
CA GLU A 63 5.39 16.24 13.50
C GLU A 63 4.24 17.06 12.90
N GLU A 64 4.49 17.83 11.85
CA GLU A 64 3.50 18.61 11.11
C GLU A 64 3.04 17.90 9.81
N ILE A 65 3.75 16.85 9.39
CA ILE A 65 3.37 16.06 8.23
C ILE A 65 2.15 15.21 8.59
N ASP A 66 1.08 15.38 7.83
CA ASP A 66 -0.15 14.60 7.96
C ASP A 66 -0.66 14.23 6.56
N TRP A 67 -1.73 13.44 6.46
CA TRP A 67 -2.26 12.94 5.20
C TRP A 67 -2.57 14.04 4.17
N ASP A 68 -2.86 15.28 4.60
CA ASP A 68 -3.12 16.42 3.72
C ASP A 68 -1.98 16.73 2.75
N ILE A 69 -0.73 16.39 3.10
CA ILE A 69 0.44 16.61 2.22
C ILE A 69 0.27 15.91 0.86
N LEU A 70 -0.45 14.78 0.83
CA LEU A 70 -0.72 14.03 -0.41
C LEU A 70 -1.69 14.76 -1.36
N TRP A 71 -2.27 15.87 -0.93
CA TRP A 71 -3.12 16.77 -1.74
C TRP A 71 -2.49 18.14 -1.99
N ASN A 72 -1.23 18.34 -1.59
CA ASN A 72 -0.55 19.61 -1.77
C ASN A 72 -0.05 19.77 -3.22
N GLU A 73 -0.57 20.78 -3.91
CA GLU A 73 -0.24 21.08 -5.32
C GLU A 73 1.22 21.52 -5.51
N ASP A 74 1.92 21.94 -4.45
CA ASP A 74 3.35 22.29 -4.52
C ASP A 74 4.21 21.05 -4.89
N TYR A 75 3.69 19.85 -4.69
CA TYR A 75 4.35 18.59 -5.02
C TYR A 75 3.78 17.91 -6.26
N LEU A 76 3.17 18.67 -7.17
CA LEU A 76 2.64 18.17 -8.46
C LEU A 76 3.66 17.25 -9.15
N ASP A 77 3.20 16.09 -9.62
CA ASP A 77 3.99 15.04 -10.29
C ASP A 77 5.15 14.44 -9.43
N ASN A 78 5.13 14.70 -8.12
CA ASN A 78 6.11 14.14 -7.16
C ASN A 78 5.45 13.31 -6.04
N ILE A 79 4.16 13.06 -6.13
CA ILE A 79 3.39 12.26 -5.18
C ILE A 79 3.08 10.91 -5.82
N LEU A 80 3.38 9.82 -5.11
CA LEU A 80 2.84 8.50 -5.41
C LEU A 80 1.59 8.24 -4.56
N MET A 81 0.75 7.33 -5.00
CA MET A 81 -0.43 6.89 -4.25
C MET A 81 -0.61 5.39 -4.40
N PHE A 82 -1.25 4.73 -3.43
CA PHE A 82 -1.57 3.31 -3.51
C PHE A 82 -2.44 2.96 -4.72
N ASP A 83 -2.07 1.93 -5.47
CA ASP A 83 -2.96 1.25 -6.42
C ASP A 83 -3.77 0.13 -5.75
N ASN A 84 -4.28 0.44 -4.57
CA ASN A 84 -5.14 -0.42 -3.75
C ASN A 84 -6.30 0.42 -3.24
N PRO A 85 -7.54 0.14 -3.64
CA PRO A 85 -8.70 0.95 -3.24
C PRO A 85 -8.87 1.04 -1.73
N ARG A 86 -8.64 -0.05 -1.00
CA ARG A 86 -8.87 -0.06 0.45
C ARG A 86 -7.93 0.87 1.20
N ASP A 87 -6.64 0.88 0.84
CA ASP A 87 -5.64 1.75 1.47
C ASP A 87 -5.82 3.20 1.01
N ALA A 88 -6.07 3.42 -0.29
CA ALA A 88 -6.30 4.77 -0.82
C ALA A 88 -7.53 5.45 -0.19
N PHE A 89 -8.65 4.72 -0.08
CA PHE A 89 -9.86 5.22 0.59
C PHE A 89 -9.61 5.48 2.07
N ALA A 90 -8.93 4.58 2.79
CA ALA A 90 -8.62 4.77 4.20
C ALA A 90 -7.86 6.08 4.47
N ILE A 91 -6.90 6.43 3.63
CA ILE A 91 -6.16 7.69 3.73
C ILE A 91 -7.10 8.89 3.53
N ALA A 92 -7.96 8.86 2.50
CA ALA A 92 -8.90 9.93 2.24
C ALA A 92 -9.99 10.03 3.32
N GLU A 93 -10.43 8.90 3.87
CA GLU A 93 -11.38 8.82 4.98
C GLU A 93 -10.79 9.45 6.25
N ILE A 94 -9.59 9.05 6.66
CA ILE A 94 -8.91 9.61 7.84
C ILE A 94 -8.68 11.11 7.66
N LYS A 95 -8.21 11.56 6.50
CA LYS A 95 -8.04 12.97 6.17
C LYS A 95 -9.31 13.78 6.39
N ASN A 96 -10.48 13.21 6.08
CA ASN A 96 -11.79 13.85 6.30
C ASN A 96 -12.33 13.67 7.72
N GLY A 97 -11.61 12.99 8.62
CA GLY A 97 -12.05 12.70 9.98
C GLY A 97 -13.07 11.56 10.06
N PHE A 98 -13.17 10.75 9.01
CA PHE A 98 -14.04 9.58 8.96
C PHE A 98 -13.31 8.33 9.46
N SER A 99 -14.07 7.29 9.78
CA SER A 99 -13.52 5.99 10.10
C SER A 99 -12.97 5.32 8.82
N LEU A 100 -11.75 4.78 8.87
CA LEU A 100 -11.23 3.94 7.77
C LEU A 100 -12.01 2.64 7.56
N ASN A 101 -13.01 2.37 8.39
CA ASN A 101 -13.95 1.26 8.29
C ASN A 101 -15.38 1.76 8.05
N THR A 102 -15.55 2.97 7.55
CA THR A 102 -16.89 3.49 7.28
C THR A 102 -17.63 2.66 6.24
N GLU A 103 -18.93 2.50 6.44
CA GLU A 103 -19.88 1.94 5.46
C GLU A 103 -20.92 2.99 5.05
N ASP A 104 -20.73 4.24 5.52
CA ASP A 104 -21.63 5.35 5.16
C ASP A 104 -21.36 5.75 3.69
N SER A 105 -22.46 5.73 2.90
CA SER A 105 -22.38 6.00 1.46
C SER A 105 -21.89 7.42 1.15
N ASP A 106 -22.27 8.41 1.94
CA ASP A 106 -21.90 9.81 1.71
C ASP A 106 -20.41 10.04 2.06
N GLU A 107 -19.89 9.36 3.09
CA GLU A 107 -18.48 9.40 3.46
C GLU A 107 -17.60 8.73 2.38
N LEU A 108 -18.04 7.56 1.85
CA LEU A 108 -17.36 6.89 0.74
C LEU A 108 -17.34 7.76 -0.53
N ILE A 109 -18.46 8.42 -0.86
CA ILE A 109 -18.52 9.34 -2.00
C ILE A 109 -17.57 10.51 -1.78
N LYS A 110 -17.54 11.10 -0.59
CA LYS A 110 -16.66 12.22 -0.25
C LYS A 110 -15.18 11.83 -0.38
N ALA A 111 -14.79 10.65 0.12
CA ALA A 111 -13.43 10.12 -0.03
C ALA A 111 -13.05 9.94 -1.51
N ALA A 112 -13.97 9.40 -2.33
CA ALA A 112 -13.76 9.24 -3.76
C ALA A 112 -13.60 10.58 -4.51
N GLU A 113 -14.39 11.61 -4.13
CA GLU A 113 -14.26 12.97 -4.68
C GLU A 113 -12.88 13.56 -4.36
N ASP A 114 -12.38 13.38 -3.15
CA ASP A 114 -11.05 13.84 -2.75
C ASP A 114 -9.95 13.10 -3.51
N LEU A 115 -10.05 11.77 -3.66
CA LEU A 115 -9.11 11.00 -4.47
C LEU A 115 -9.15 11.41 -5.95
N LYS A 116 -10.32 11.72 -6.49
CA LYS A 116 -10.46 12.24 -7.85
C LYS A 116 -9.81 13.60 -8.00
N ALA A 117 -9.95 14.49 -7.01
CA ALA A 117 -9.28 15.79 -7.00
C ALA A 117 -7.75 15.66 -6.90
N GLN A 118 -7.27 14.69 -6.10
CA GLN A 118 -5.85 14.37 -5.95
C GLN A 118 -5.22 13.85 -7.25
N LYS A 119 -5.96 13.09 -8.06
CA LYS A 119 -5.46 12.40 -9.26
C LYS A 119 -4.61 13.29 -10.17
N ARG A 120 -4.97 14.57 -10.30
CA ARG A 120 -4.29 15.53 -11.17
C ARG A 120 -2.87 15.90 -10.73
N ILE A 121 -2.51 15.63 -9.47
CA ILE A 121 -1.19 15.95 -8.88
C ILE A 121 -0.37 14.70 -8.60
N VAL A 122 -0.98 13.50 -8.64
CA VAL A 122 -0.32 12.22 -8.44
C VAL A 122 0.48 11.84 -9.67
N GLN A 123 1.76 11.53 -9.49
CA GLN A 123 2.64 11.04 -10.54
C GLN A 123 2.20 9.65 -11.03
N ALA A 124 1.96 8.74 -10.08
CA ALA A 124 1.55 7.37 -10.36
C ALA A 124 0.82 6.74 -9.18
N TYR A 125 -0.07 5.80 -9.50
CA TYR A 125 -0.60 4.84 -8.55
C TYR A 125 0.28 3.60 -8.59
N VAL A 126 0.83 3.20 -7.43
CA VAL A 126 1.87 2.16 -7.33
C VAL A 126 1.54 1.15 -6.23
N MET A 127 2.13 -0.02 -6.36
CA MET A 127 2.37 -0.96 -5.28
C MET A 127 3.89 -1.17 -5.18
N ASP A 128 4.43 -2.30 -5.60
CA ASP A 128 5.87 -2.60 -5.48
C ASP A 128 6.78 -1.66 -6.29
N GLU A 129 6.25 -0.93 -7.28
CA GLU A 129 7.02 0.08 -8.04
C GLU A 129 7.53 1.23 -7.18
N ILE A 130 7.04 1.37 -5.94
CA ILE A 130 7.52 2.38 -5.01
C ILE A 130 9.00 2.19 -4.67
N PHE A 131 9.48 0.94 -4.57
CA PHE A 131 10.88 0.65 -4.28
C PHE A 131 11.80 1.33 -5.29
N ASP A 132 11.53 1.14 -6.58
CA ASP A 132 12.31 1.77 -7.64
C ASP A 132 12.16 3.31 -7.62
N LYS A 133 10.93 3.82 -7.49
CA LYS A 133 10.65 5.25 -7.64
C LYS A 133 11.17 6.09 -6.47
N MET A 134 10.92 5.68 -5.23
CA MET A 134 11.41 6.41 -4.06
C MET A 134 12.91 6.17 -3.85
N GLY A 135 13.40 4.94 -4.05
CA GLY A 135 14.82 4.62 -3.96
C GLY A 135 15.67 5.42 -4.96
N ALA A 136 15.19 5.62 -6.19
CA ALA A 136 15.87 6.43 -7.20
C ALA A 136 15.68 7.96 -7.03
N GLY A 137 14.75 8.40 -6.16
CA GLY A 137 14.39 9.81 -6.02
C GLY A 137 13.52 10.35 -7.16
N ASP A 138 12.79 9.46 -7.85
CA ASP A 138 11.87 9.84 -8.95
C ASP A 138 10.54 10.43 -8.42
N ALA A 139 10.27 10.30 -7.13
CA ALA A 139 9.15 10.92 -6.43
C ALA A 139 9.59 11.40 -5.05
N LEU A 140 8.86 12.36 -4.48
CA LEU A 140 9.22 12.99 -3.21
C LEU A 140 8.39 12.48 -2.03
N ILE A 141 7.17 12.01 -2.25
CA ILE A 141 6.23 11.66 -1.20
C ILE A 141 5.40 10.45 -1.64
N ALA A 142 5.23 9.50 -0.73
CA ALA A 142 4.34 8.37 -0.93
C ALA A 142 3.73 7.88 0.40
N PRO A 143 2.47 7.45 0.44
CA PRO A 143 1.97 6.62 1.52
C PRO A 143 2.48 5.19 1.33
N TYR A 144 3.01 4.56 2.38
CA TYR A 144 3.40 3.15 2.28
C TYR A 144 3.46 2.44 3.63
N TYR A 145 3.73 1.13 3.57
CA TYR A 145 3.86 0.26 4.73
C TYR A 145 5.21 0.49 5.42
N ALA A 146 5.21 0.56 6.75
CA ALA A 146 6.38 0.92 7.54
C ALA A 146 7.62 0.02 7.30
N GLY A 147 7.44 -1.29 7.16
CA GLY A 147 8.54 -2.22 6.91
C GLY A 147 9.21 -1.99 5.56
N ASP A 148 8.40 -1.83 4.50
CA ASP A 148 8.92 -1.54 3.16
C ASP A 148 9.59 -0.16 3.10
N ALA A 149 9.02 0.84 3.83
CA ALA A 149 9.63 2.16 3.92
C ALA A 149 11.03 2.10 4.53
N LEU A 150 11.24 1.31 5.59
CA LEU A 150 12.57 1.09 6.17
C LEU A 150 13.54 0.48 5.15
N THR A 151 13.10 -0.52 4.39
CA THR A 151 13.91 -1.13 3.33
C THR A 151 14.30 -0.12 2.25
N ILE A 152 13.38 0.77 1.85
CA ILE A 152 13.64 1.81 0.85
C ILE A 152 14.61 2.87 1.42
N MET A 153 14.45 3.23 2.69
CA MET A 153 15.34 4.18 3.38
C MET A 153 16.77 3.65 3.50
N ASP A 154 16.98 2.34 3.61
CA ASP A 154 18.32 1.73 3.58
C ASP A 154 19.02 1.92 2.22
N GLU A 155 18.28 2.14 1.14
CA GLU A 155 18.80 2.39 -0.20
C GLU A 155 18.99 3.88 -0.51
N ASN A 156 18.31 4.78 0.23
CA ASN A 156 18.33 6.23 -0.02
C ASN A 156 18.27 7.02 1.30
N ASP A 157 19.41 7.50 1.74
CA ASP A 157 19.60 8.25 2.99
C ASP A 157 18.86 9.62 3.04
N SER A 158 18.30 10.09 1.92
CA SER A 158 17.49 11.33 1.89
C SER A 158 16.05 11.10 2.33
N LEU A 159 15.63 9.85 2.47
CA LEU A 159 14.27 9.51 2.80
C LEU A 159 14.06 9.41 4.32
N ASN A 160 12.89 9.83 4.75
CA ASN A 160 12.41 9.67 6.11
C ASN A 160 10.97 9.14 6.09
N PHE A 161 10.49 8.64 7.24
CA PHE A 161 9.15 8.09 7.37
C PHE A 161 8.44 8.64 8.60
N VAL A 162 7.18 8.99 8.44
CA VAL A 162 6.34 9.47 9.52
C VAL A 162 4.98 8.76 9.52
N VAL A 163 4.49 8.43 10.72
CA VAL A 163 3.10 7.99 10.88
C VAL A 163 2.26 9.21 11.24
N PRO A 164 1.26 9.59 10.41
CA PRO A 164 0.46 10.79 10.62
C PRO A 164 -0.32 10.79 11.94
N LYS A 165 -0.34 11.94 12.59
CA LYS A 165 -1.00 12.13 13.91
C LYS A 165 -2.53 12.04 13.87
N SER A 166 -3.13 12.22 12.70
CA SER A 166 -4.58 12.04 12.51
C SER A 166 -5.01 10.58 12.61
N GLY A 167 -4.06 9.65 12.55
CA GLY A 167 -4.30 8.22 12.67
C GLY A 167 -3.91 7.43 11.43
N THR A 168 -3.89 6.11 11.56
CA THR A 168 -3.48 5.20 10.49
C THR A 168 -4.08 3.81 10.61
N ASN A 169 -3.92 3.01 9.54
CA ASN A 169 -4.19 1.58 9.57
C ASN A 169 -3.05 0.85 10.28
N LEU A 170 -3.42 -0.02 11.25
CA LEU A 170 -2.56 -1.09 11.73
C LEU A 170 -2.94 -2.37 11.01
N PHE A 171 -2.03 -2.93 10.25
CA PHE A 171 -2.27 -4.18 9.55
C PHE A 171 -1.56 -5.36 10.25
N VAL A 172 -2.12 -6.53 10.07
CA VAL A 172 -1.51 -7.81 10.51
C VAL A 172 -1.59 -8.78 9.34
N ASP A 173 -0.44 -9.17 8.85
CA ASP A 173 -0.35 -10.26 7.88
C ASP A 173 -0.42 -11.59 8.60
N ALA A 174 -1.08 -12.55 7.98
CA ALA A 174 -1.23 -13.87 8.58
C ALA A 174 -1.13 -14.98 7.54
N MET A 175 -0.56 -16.09 7.96
CA MET A 175 -0.43 -17.31 7.17
C MET A 175 -1.71 -18.14 7.28
N CYS A 176 -2.25 -18.60 6.15
CA CYS A 176 -3.40 -19.50 6.07
C CYS A 176 -3.23 -20.52 4.95
N ILE A 177 -4.01 -21.60 5.01
CA ILE A 177 -3.91 -22.73 4.07
C ILE A 177 -5.15 -22.75 3.19
N PRO A 178 -5.02 -22.59 1.85
CA PRO A 178 -6.17 -22.63 0.95
C PRO A 178 -6.82 -24.02 0.89
N THR A 179 -8.13 -24.09 0.70
CA THR A 179 -8.89 -25.36 0.61
C THR A 179 -8.45 -26.23 -0.57
N SER A 180 -7.82 -25.66 -1.59
CA SER A 180 -7.24 -26.39 -2.72
C SER A 180 -5.98 -27.20 -2.36
N SER A 181 -5.30 -26.86 -1.24
CA SER A 181 -4.09 -27.55 -0.80
C SER A 181 -4.40 -29.01 -0.43
N LYS A 182 -3.57 -29.92 -0.92
CA LYS A 182 -3.62 -31.36 -0.61
C LYS A 182 -2.58 -31.77 0.43
N GLN A 183 -1.74 -30.83 0.88
CA GLN A 183 -0.61 -31.04 1.78
C GLN A 183 -0.79 -30.23 3.06
N LYS A 184 -1.95 -30.36 3.71
CA LYS A 184 -2.31 -29.55 4.89
C LYS A 184 -1.27 -29.69 6.01
N GLU A 185 -0.93 -30.93 6.38
CA GLU A 185 0.03 -31.20 7.44
C GLU A 185 1.41 -30.59 7.14
N ALA A 186 1.91 -30.75 5.92
CA ALA A 186 3.18 -30.13 5.51
C ALA A 186 3.13 -28.59 5.54
N ALA A 187 1.99 -27.99 5.18
CA ALA A 187 1.79 -26.54 5.28
C ALA A 187 1.74 -26.09 6.74
N GLU A 188 1.09 -26.83 7.64
CA GLU A 188 1.09 -26.56 9.07
C GLU A 188 2.49 -26.67 9.68
N MET A 189 3.26 -27.67 9.29
CA MET A 189 4.67 -27.79 9.70
C MET A 189 5.51 -26.60 9.20
N TYR A 190 5.26 -26.11 7.99
CA TYR A 190 5.93 -24.90 7.48
C TYR A 190 5.52 -23.65 8.27
N ILE A 191 4.24 -23.48 8.58
CA ILE A 191 3.76 -22.39 9.44
C ILE A 191 4.42 -22.48 10.82
N ASN A 192 4.51 -23.69 11.40
CA ASN A 192 5.21 -23.89 12.65
C ASN A 192 6.70 -23.51 12.58
N PHE A 193 7.38 -23.87 11.48
CA PHE A 193 8.76 -23.47 11.22
C PHE A 193 8.92 -21.96 11.17
N MET A 194 8.03 -21.25 10.47
CA MET A 194 8.03 -19.78 10.41
C MET A 194 7.80 -19.11 11.79
N CYS A 195 7.17 -19.85 12.73
CA CYS A 195 6.98 -19.40 14.11
C CYS A 195 8.14 -19.75 15.04
N GLU A 196 9.17 -20.49 14.59
CA GLU A 196 10.37 -20.74 15.41
C GLU A 196 11.07 -19.42 15.71
N PRO A 197 11.50 -19.15 16.97
CA PRO A 197 12.07 -17.86 17.34
C PRO A 197 13.26 -17.40 16.51
N ASP A 198 14.17 -18.31 16.13
CA ASP A 198 15.34 -18.00 15.32
C ASP A 198 14.97 -17.71 13.86
N ILE A 199 13.98 -18.42 13.35
CA ILE A 199 13.50 -18.25 11.98
C ILE A 199 12.67 -16.96 11.88
N ALA A 200 11.77 -16.73 12.82
CA ALA A 200 10.99 -15.51 12.90
C ALA A 200 11.90 -14.27 13.03
N TYR A 201 12.95 -14.36 13.86
CA TYR A 201 13.96 -13.30 13.98
C TYR A 201 14.67 -13.04 12.64
N ALA A 202 15.27 -14.09 12.04
CA ALA A 202 16.03 -13.94 10.80
C ALA A 202 15.16 -13.40 9.65
N ASN A 203 13.88 -13.76 9.63
CA ASN A 203 12.94 -13.28 8.63
C ASN A 203 12.62 -11.81 8.81
N ILE A 204 12.32 -11.37 10.04
CA ILE A 204 12.02 -9.96 10.35
C ILE A 204 13.23 -9.06 10.14
N ASP A 205 14.42 -9.50 10.51
CA ASP A 205 15.67 -8.80 10.26
C ASP A 205 15.91 -8.54 8.77
N TYR A 206 15.47 -9.47 7.91
CA TYR A 206 15.60 -9.34 6.46
C TYR A 206 14.53 -8.45 5.83
N ILE A 207 13.26 -8.52 6.28
CA ILE A 207 12.14 -7.80 5.65
C ILE A 207 11.78 -6.49 6.35
N CYS A 208 12.45 -6.15 7.45
CA CYS A 208 12.25 -4.92 8.25
C CYS A 208 10.83 -4.71 8.83
N TYR A 209 9.97 -5.74 8.82
CA TYR A 209 8.63 -5.67 9.40
C TYR A 209 8.64 -5.97 10.90
N SER A 210 7.60 -5.57 11.61
CA SER A 210 7.44 -5.88 13.02
C SER A 210 6.92 -7.29 13.23
N THR A 211 7.43 -7.96 14.28
CA THR A 211 7.07 -9.35 14.58
C THR A 211 5.99 -9.47 15.64
N PRO A 212 4.98 -10.32 15.44
CA PRO A 212 4.07 -10.72 16.51
C PRO A 212 4.64 -11.83 17.40
N ASN A 213 5.84 -12.35 17.12
CA ASN A 213 6.49 -13.43 17.88
C ASN A 213 7.31 -12.83 19.03
N SER A 214 6.88 -13.07 20.28
CA SER A 214 7.53 -12.52 21.48
C SER A 214 8.98 -12.95 21.63
N ALA A 215 9.29 -14.22 21.34
CA ALA A 215 10.65 -14.75 21.50
C ALA A 215 11.60 -14.28 20.37
N ALA A 216 11.08 -13.92 19.20
CA ALA A 216 11.85 -13.24 18.17
C ALA A 216 12.07 -11.76 18.52
N TYR A 217 11.03 -11.07 19.02
CA TYR A 217 11.11 -9.69 19.50
C TYR A 217 12.18 -9.51 20.58
N ASP A 218 12.27 -10.44 21.53
CA ASP A 218 13.27 -10.41 22.61
C ASP A 218 14.72 -10.52 22.10
N LYS A 219 14.92 -10.98 20.86
CA LYS A 219 16.24 -11.11 20.21
C LYS A 219 16.65 -9.89 19.40
N LEU A 220 15.71 -9.01 19.07
CA LEU A 220 16.01 -7.79 18.32
C LEU A 220 16.95 -6.88 19.11
N ASP A 221 17.82 -6.18 18.42
CA ASP A 221 18.65 -5.15 18.98
C ASP A 221 17.81 -3.99 19.56
N GLU A 222 18.35 -3.28 20.53
CA GLU A 222 17.63 -2.23 21.26
C GLU A 222 17.18 -1.08 20.32
N ASP A 223 18.01 -0.71 19.38
CA ASP A 223 17.73 0.32 18.37
C ASP A 223 16.55 -0.07 17.47
N VAL A 224 16.42 -1.34 17.07
CA VAL A 224 15.26 -1.83 16.32
C VAL A 224 14.00 -1.82 17.18
N ARG A 225 14.08 -2.29 18.44
CA ARG A 225 12.92 -2.36 19.34
C ARG A 225 12.41 -0.99 19.76
N THR A 226 13.27 0.02 19.75
CA THR A 226 12.93 1.42 20.10
C THR A 226 12.70 2.29 18.88
N ASN A 227 12.83 1.77 17.67
CA ASN A 227 12.51 2.50 16.45
C ASN A 227 10.99 2.73 16.36
N PRO A 228 10.50 3.99 16.40
CA PRO A 228 9.08 4.29 16.41
C PRO A 228 8.38 3.96 15.08
N VAL A 229 9.12 3.73 14.01
CA VAL A 229 8.58 3.29 12.72
C VAL A 229 8.17 1.82 12.80
N SER A 230 9.06 0.96 13.32
CA SER A 230 8.79 -0.48 13.49
C SER A 230 7.89 -0.75 14.68
N TYR A 231 8.19 -0.13 15.82
CA TYR A 231 7.52 -0.38 17.10
C TYR A 231 7.05 0.94 17.72
N PRO A 232 5.97 1.55 17.20
CA PRO A 232 5.35 2.72 17.81
C PRO A 232 4.97 2.46 19.27
N ASP A 233 4.92 3.50 20.09
CA ASP A 233 4.53 3.33 21.48
C ASP A 233 3.09 2.83 21.64
N GLN A 234 2.79 2.23 22.79
CA GLN A 234 1.50 1.57 23.04
C GLN A 234 0.33 2.55 23.10
N ASP A 235 0.57 3.78 23.55
CA ASP A 235 -0.46 4.82 23.63
C ASP A 235 -0.82 5.25 22.20
N PHE A 236 0.17 5.44 21.32
CA PHE A 236 -0.06 5.71 19.90
C PHE A 236 -0.84 4.57 19.23
N ILE A 237 -0.43 3.31 19.44
CA ILE A 237 -1.14 2.14 18.90
C ILE A 237 -2.60 2.14 19.38
N GLY A 238 -2.85 2.37 20.67
CA GLY A 238 -4.20 2.34 21.23
C GLY A 238 -5.12 3.48 20.77
N GLU A 239 -4.55 4.67 20.56
CA GLU A 239 -5.35 5.88 20.29
C GLU A 239 -5.41 6.25 18.80
N LYS A 240 -4.39 5.90 18.02
CA LYS A 240 -4.17 6.41 16.66
C LYS A 240 -4.18 5.35 15.58
N THR A 241 -4.28 4.09 15.94
CA THR A 241 -4.33 3.03 14.93
C THR A 241 -5.67 2.31 14.92
N THR A 242 -6.07 1.89 13.73
CA THR A 242 -7.30 1.11 13.54
C THR A 242 -7.02 -0.04 12.58
N VAL A 243 -7.45 -1.25 12.94
CA VAL A 243 -7.35 -2.42 12.07
C VAL A 243 -8.50 -2.42 11.07
N PHE A 244 -8.23 -2.82 9.83
CA PHE A 244 -9.28 -3.04 8.84
C PHE A 244 -10.21 -4.17 9.24
N VAL A 245 -11.51 -3.88 9.28
CA VAL A 245 -12.55 -4.90 9.37
C VAL A 245 -13.10 -5.24 7.97
N ASN A 246 -13.81 -6.35 7.87
CA ASN A 246 -14.48 -6.70 6.62
C ASN A 246 -15.79 -5.90 6.50
N LEU A 247 -15.81 -4.98 5.57
CA LEU A 247 -17.01 -4.20 5.27
C LEU A 247 -18.11 -5.08 4.67
N SER A 248 -19.33 -4.60 4.68
CA SER A 248 -20.46 -5.22 3.98
C SER A 248 -20.18 -5.36 2.48
N ASP A 249 -20.87 -6.29 1.84
CA ASP A 249 -20.74 -6.48 0.39
C ASP A 249 -21.17 -5.22 -0.37
N GLU A 250 -22.16 -4.48 0.15
CA GLU A 250 -22.65 -3.23 -0.42
C GLU A 250 -21.57 -2.14 -0.38
N ALA A 251 -20.97 -1.87 0.79
CA ALA A 251 -19.91 -0.89 0.93
C ALA A 251 -18.66 -1.25 0.11
N ASN A 252 -18.26 -2.53 0.10
CA ASN A 252 -17.16 -3.00 -0.74
C ASN A 252 -17.44 -2.79 -2.22
N LEU A 253 -18.67 -3.11 -2.70
CA LEU A 253 -19.04 -2.90 -4.11
C LEU A 253 -19.05 -1.41 -4.46
N GLN A 254 -19.60 -0.57 -3.58
CA GLN A 254 -19.62 0.88 -3.78
C GLN A 254 -18.19 1.44 -3.87
N MET A 255 -17.31 1.10 -2.94
CA MET A 255 -15.89 1.51 -2.94
C MET A 255 -15.19 1.10 -4.25
N GLN A 256 -15.36 -0.16 -4.69
CA GLN A 256 -14.78 -0.65 -5.95
C GLN A 256 -15.32 0.10 -7.18
N THR A 257 -16.61 0.43 -7.18
CA THR A 257 -17.24 1.19 -8.27
C THR A 257 -16.67 2.61 -8.33
N LEU A 258 -16.66 3.31 -7.18
CA LEU A 258 -16.11 4.66 -7.06
C LEU A 258 -14.63 4.71 -7.43
N TRP A 259 -13.84 3.72 -7.01
CA TRP A 259 -12.43 3.58 -7.38
C TRP A 259 -12.25 3.46 -8.89
N THR A 260 -13.05 2.58 -9.53
CA THR A 260 -12.99 2.36 -10.97
C THR A 260 -13.37 3.64 -11.74
N GLU A 261 -14.40 4.33 -11.29
CA GLU A 261 -14.84 5.61 -11.87
C GLU A 261 -13.74 6.69 -11.72
N MET A 262 -13.15 6.81 -10.54
CA MET A 262 -12.06 7.74 -10.28
C MET A 262 -10.84 7.44 -11.16
N LYS A 263 -10.41 6.18 -11.25
CA LYS A 263 -9.26 5.78 -12.07
C LYS A 263 -9.52 6.00 -13.56
N SER A 264 -10.74 5.77 -14.04
CA SER A 264 -11.13 5.92 -15.45
C SER A 264 -11.52 7.35 -15.87
N ALA A 265 -11.76 8.26 -14.89
CA ALA A 265 -12.06 9.63 -15.19
C ALA A 265 -10.93 10.25 -16.03
N GLU A 266 -11.29 10.84 -17.18
CA GLU A 266 -10.33 11.60 -17.97
C GLU A 266 -9.86 12.84 -17.17
N ASP A 267 -8.57 13.17 -17.26
CA ASP A 267 -8.08 14.45 -16.76
C ASP A 267 -8.71 15.55 -17.60
N GLU A 268 -9.56 16.36 -16.99
CA GLU A 268 -10.19 17.51 -17.65
C GLU A 268 -9.14 18.48 -18.24
N ASN A 269 -7.89 18.41 -17.75
CA ASN A 269 -6.74 19.15 -18.22
C ASN A 269 -5.81 18.36 -19.16
N ALA A 270 -6.10 17.08 -19.43
CA ALA A 270 -5.32 16.36 -20.42
C ALA A 270 -5.40 17.10 -21.74
N ASN A 271 -4.24 17.50 -22.27
CA ASN A 271 -4.13 18.22 -23.54
C ASN A 271 -4.63 17.32 -24.70
N THR A 272 -5.94 17.07 -24.74
CA THR A 272 -6.63 16.20 -25.71
C THR A 272 -6.38 16.64 -27.17
N TRP A 273 -5.91 17.86 -27.36
CA TRP A 273 -5.54 18.40 -28.67
C TRP A 273 -4.14 17.96 -29.16
N ILE A 274 -3.25 17.44 -28.28
CA ILE A 274 -1.88 17.03 -28.68
C ILE A 274 -1.93 15.86 -29.65
N MET A 275 -2.75 14.83 -29.37
CA MET A 275 -2.88 13.67 -30.26
C MET A 275 -3.39 14.03 -31.67
N PRO A 276 -4.48 14.79 -31.84
CA PRO A 276 -4.91 15.20 -33.19
C PRO A 276 -3.90 16.11 -33.89
N VAL A 277 -3.20 17.00 -33.17
CA VAL A 277 -2.13 17.82 -33.77
C VAL A 277 -0.96 16.98 -34.23
N PHE A 278 -0.53 16.02 -33.43
CA PHE A 278 0.54 15.07 -33.83
C PHE A 278 0.14 14.23 -35.04
N LEU A 279 -1.10 13.72 -35.10
CA LEU A 279 -1.62 13.00 -36.26
C LEU A 279 -1.65 13.87 -37.51
N ILE A 280 -2.10 15.11 -37.41
CA ILE A 280 -2.09 16.07 -38.53
C ILE A 280 -0.68 16.33 -39.00
N ALA A 281 0.29 16.54 -38.10
CA ALA A 281 1.70 16.73 -38.44
C ALA A 281 2.29 15.51 -39.17
N CYS A 282 1.97 14.29 -38.74
CA CYS A 282 2.38 13.06 -39.41
C CYS A 282 1.78 12.94 -40.83
N ILE A 283 0.50 13.29 -41.02
CA ILE A 283 -0.16 13.29 -42.33
C ILE A 283 0.48 14.32 -43.28
N VAL A 284 0.72 15.54 -42.79
CA VAL A 284 1.38 16.59 -43.59
C VAL A 284 2.80 16.15 -43.97
N PHE A 285 3.56 15.55 -43.07
CA PHE A 285 4.87 15.00 -43.34
C PHE A 285 4.84 13.92 -44.43
N MET A 286 3.90 12.96 -44.33
CA MET A 286 3.75 11.90 -45.35
C MET A 286 3.42 12.47 -46.71
N ILE A 287 2.51 13.48 -46.80
CA ILE A 287 2.16 14.16 -48.06
C ILE A 287 3.40 14.87 -48.64
N ALA A 288 4.16 15.58 -47.81
CA ALA A 288 5.39 16.26 -48.24
C ALA A 288 6.43 15.29 -48.83
N VAL A 289 6.60 14.12 -48.17
CA VAL A 289 7.47 13.05 -48.65
C VAL A 289 7.02 12.48 -50.00
N GLN A 290 5.69 12.25 -50.15
CA GLN A 290 5.12 11.77 -51.41
C GLN A 290 5.28 12.81 -52.57
N VAL A 291 5.00 14.06 -52.30
CA VAL A 291 5.18 15.17 -53.27
C VAL A 291 6.64 15.28 -53.68
N ARG A 292 7.56 15.19 -52.72
CA ARG A 292 9.02 15.23 -53.00
C ARG A 292 9.47 14.04 -53.87
N ARG A 293 8.93 12.85 -53.61
CA ARG A 293 9.22 11.63 -54.44
C ARG A 293 8.64 11.81 -55.85
N TYR A 294 7.43 12.33 -55.99
CA TYR A 294 6.78 12.59 -57.25
C TYR A 294 7.56 13.63 -58.12
N ILE A 295 8.01 14.74 -57.49
CA ILE A 295 8.83 15.76 -58.18
C ILE A 295 10.17 15.15 -58.60
N LYS A 296 10.82 14.34 -57.77
CA LYS A 296 12.07 13.67 -58.08
C LYS A 296 11.91 12.70 -59.27
N SER A 297 10.86 11.88 -59.28
CA SER A 297 10.59 10.93 -60.36
C SER A 297 10.32 11.61 -61.72
N LYS A 298 9.76 12.81 -61.71
CA LYS A 298 9.57 13.63 -62.93
C LYS A 298 10.88 14.25 -63.44
N LYS A 299 11.84 14.56 -62.57
CA LYS A 299 13.15 15.09 -62.96
C LYS A 299 14.08 14.05 -63.55
N ASP A 300 13.87 12.77 -63.20
CA ASP A 300 14.69 11.67 -63.73
C ASP A 300 14.15 11.14 -65.09
N ILE A 301 13.09 11.75 -65.65
CA ILE A 301 12.48 11.40 -66.94
C ILE A 301 12.84 12.42 -68.07
N PHE A 302 13.48 13.53 -67.71
CA PHE A 302 14.04 14.53 -68.61
C PHE A 302 15.56 14.62 -68.43
#